data_c7c431d10a284fa5a4856f784a7d1d2c
#
_entry.id   c7c431d10a284fa5a4856f784a7d1d2c
#
_cell.length_a   1.000
_cell.length_b   1.000
_cell.length_c   1.000
_cell.angle_alpha   90.00
_cell.angle_beta   90.00
_cell.angle_gamma   90.00
#
_symmetry.space_group_name_H-M   'P 1'
#
loop_
_entity.id
_entity.type
_entity.pdbx_description
1 polymer ?
#
loop_
_entity_poly.entity_id
_entity_poly.type
_entity_poly.pdbx_seq_one_letter_code
_entity_poly.pdbx_strand_id
1 'polypeptide(L)'
;TADRAIQYLCESRGLNPKLVEAFLLSGDIYEDAKRHNVVFVGRDRNGTPRYAHVRGTADTFRQDITGSDKSYPFRYEGNSNQLFVFEAPIDLLSFICLYPQDWQTRNYLALGGVSGKALDRFLSERKDTRKVFLCLDSDTAGSEACTRLAQSIPSEIAVIRLVPARKDWNDVLRQQGDIPSRKFIAETITLRELPTAQPVPMLRMADVELTSVDWLWFPYIPFGKLTIIQGNPGEGKTYFAMRLAAACTNRKPLPGMETLEPFNIIYQTAEDGLGDTVKPRLIEADADLERVLVIDDRDAPLTLADERIARAIRENNARLVIIDPVQAFLGADVDMNRANEVRPIFRSLGDIAQATGCAIVLIGHLNKAAGTQSTYRGLGSIDITAAVRSLLFIGKLKDSPTTRVLIHEKSSLAPPGQSLAFSLGDEKGFEWIGAYDITADELLAGTDTAKTESKTAQAQMLILELL
;
A
#
# COMPACT_ATOMS: atom_id res chain seq x y z
N THR A 1 -48.23 20.14 -28.37
CA THR A 1 -48.39 18.70 -28.65
C THR A 1 -47.13 18.20 -29.34
N ALA A 2 -46.63 17.02 -28.95
CA ALA A 2 -45.39 16.43 -29.53
C ALA A 2 -45.76 15.43 -30.64
N ASP A 3 -46.71 15.79 -31.50
CA ASP A 3 -47.37 14.85 -32.40
C ASP A 3 -46.44 14.25 -33.46
N ARG A 4 -45.56 15.08 -34.04
CA ARG A 4 -44.56 14.61 -35.03
C ARG A 4 -43.44 13.77 -34.40
N ALA A 5 -43.00 14.16 -33.22
CA ALA A 5 -42.04 13.38 -32.49
C ALA A 5 -42.57 12.00 -32.11
N ILE A 6 -43.79 11.92 -31.62
CA ILE A 6 -44.47 10.67 -31.30
C ILE A 6 -44.63 9.81 -32.55
N GLN A 7 -45.16 10.40 -33.64
CA GLN A 7 -45.32 9.70 -34.91
C GLN A 7 -43.96 9.14 -35.39
N TYR A 8 -42.92 9.94 -35.41
CA TYR A 8 -41.58 9.49 -35.83
C TYR A 8 -41.06 8.37 -34.94
N LEU A 9 -41.10 8.53 -33.62
CA LEU A 9 -40.54 7.54 -32.70
C LEU A 9 -41.36 6.23 -32.72
N CYS A 10 -42.68 6.32 -32.76
CA CYS A 10 -43.53 5.11 -32.71
C CYS A 10 -43.74 4.44 -34.07
N GLU A 11 -44.04 5.23 -35.14
CA GLU A 11 -44.34 4.63 -36.46
C GLU A 11 -43.03 4.40 -37.27
N SER A 12 -42.15 5.41 -37.36
CA SER A 12 -40.95 5.27 -38.16
C SER A 12 -39.81 4.47 -37.50
N ARG A 13 -39.70 4.56 -36.15
CA ARG A 13 -38.71 3.86 -35.35
C ARG A 13 -39.17 2.62 -34.61
N GLY A 14 -40.50 2.39 -34.58
CA GLY A 14 -41.11 1.21 -33.98
C GLY A 14 -41.03 1.16 -32.45
N LEU A 15 -40.80 2.30 -31.79
CA LEU A 15 -40.74 2.36 -30.33
C LEU A 15 -42.11 2.20 -29.68
N ASN A 16 -42.14 1.60 -28.51
CA ASN A 16 -43.37 1.42 -27.73
C ASN A 16 -43.95 2.78 -27.30
N PRO A 17 -45.25 3.08 -27.63
CA PRO A 17 -45.86 4.37 -27.30
C PRO A 17 -45.81 4.71 -25.81
N LYS A 18 -46.05 3.73 -24.90
CA LYS A 18 -46.00 3.94 -23.45
C LYS A 18 -44.59 4.32 -22.96
N LEU A 19 -43.54 3.76 -23.60
CA LEU A 19 -42.14 4.12 -23.29
C LEU A 19 -41.86 5.56 -23.75
N VAL A 20 -42.26 5.92 -24.95
CA VAL A 20 -42.10 7.28 -25.49
C VAL A 20 -42.83 8.31 -24.64
N GLU A 21 -44.08 8.00 -24.24
CA GLU A 21 -44.88 8.85 -23.36
C GLU A 21 -44.17 9.07 -21.99
N ALA A 22 -43.60 8.04 -21.40
CA ALA A 22 -42.89 8.17 -20.13
C ALA A 22 -41.71 9.15 -20.21
N PHE A 23 -40.95 9.12 -21.29
CA PHE A 23 -39.80 10.04 -21.49
C PHE A 23 -40.24 11.44 -21.93
N LEU A 24 -41.41 11.61 -22.56
CA LEU A 24 -42.02 12.91 -22.82
C LEU A 24 -42.51 13.56 -21.54
N LEU A 25 -43.13 12.79 -20.65
CA LEU A 25 -43.63 13.27 -19.35
C LEU A 25 -42.50 13.67 -18.41
N SER A 26 -41.38 12.94 -18.42
CA SER A 26 -40.18 13.33 -17.65
C SER A 26 -39.45 14.56 -18.22
N GLY A 27 -39.75 14.97 -19.46
CA GLY A 27 -39.12 16.07 -20.16
C GLY A 27 -37.70 15.73 -20.67
N ASP A 28 -37.33 14.44 -20.71
CA ASP A 28 -36.07 13.97 -21.28
C ASP A 28 -36.13 13.84 -22.79
N ILE A 29 -37.33 13.81 -23.32
CA ILE A 29 -37.63 13.91 -24.76
C ILE A 29 -38.66 15.01 -24.95
N TYR A 30 -38.49 15.83 -25.98
CA TYR A 30 -39.50 16.79 -26.42
C TYR A 30 -39.42 17.05 -27.94
N GLU A 31 -40.44 17.70 -28.49
CA GLU A 31 -40.47 18.16 -29.87
C GLU A 31 -40.12 19.64 -29.91
N ASP A 32 -39.11 20.03 -30.76
CA ASP A 32 -38.80 21.44 -30.95
C ASP A 32 -39.92 22.21 -31.68
N ALA A 33 -40.23 23.38 -31.17
CA ALA A 33 -41.38 24.15 -31.64
C ALA A 33 -41.26 24.72 -33.08
N LYS A 34 -40.04 24.78 -33.65
CA LYS A 34 -39.81 25.40 -34.96
C LYS A 34 -39.78 24.37 -36.10
N ARG A 35 -39.06 23.28 -35.90
CA ARG A 35 -38.81 22.28 -36.95
C ARG A 35 -39.49 20.96 -36.66
N HIS A 36 -40.12 20.82 -35.52
CA HIS A 36 -40.76 19.59 -35.05
C HIS A 36 -39.82 18.36 -34.98
N ASN A 37 -38.54 18.61 -34.73
CA ASN A 37 -37.54 17.58 -34.53
C ASN A 37 -37.65 16.99 -33.10
N VAL A 38 -37.21 15.74 -32.94
CA VAL A 38 -37.07 15.13 -31.61
C VAL A 38 -35.81 15.63 -30.95
N VAL A 39 -35.92 16.06 -29.70
CA VAL A 39 -34.80 16.48 -28.88
C VAL A 39 -34.67 15.54 -27.69
N PHE A 40 -33.50 14.94 -27.52
CA PHE A 40 -33.11 14.11 -26.40
C PHE A 40 -32.27 14.94 -25.43
N VAL A 41 -32.62 14.99 -24.16
CA VAL A 41 -32.00 15.85 -23.15
C VAL A 41 -31.17 15.01 -22.18
N GLY A 42 -29.94 15.45 -21.93
CA GLY A 42 -29.09 14.95 -20.85
C GLY A 42 -29.03 15.96 -19.71
N ARG A 43 -29.19 15.47 -18.47
CA ARG A 43 -29.27 16.29 -17.25
C ARG A 43 -28.15 15.95 -16.27
N ASP A 44 -27.77 16.93 -15.46
CA ASP A 44 -26.95 16.68 -14.28
C ASP A 44 -27.78 16.14 -13.11
N ARG A 45 -27.14 15.84 -11.98
CA ARG A 45 -27.82 15.31 -10.77
C ARG A 45 -28.86 16.24 -10.15
N ASN A 46 -28.77 17.53 -10.45
CA ASN A 46 -29.72 18.53 -9.98
C ASN A 46 -30.91 18.69 -10.94
N GLY A 47 -30.98 17.85 -12.00
CA GLY A 47 -32.00 17.94 -13.03
C GLY A 47 -31.77 19.06 -14.06
N THR A 48 -30.64 19.78 -14.00
CA THR A 48 -30.34 20.85 -14.95
C THR A 48 -29.95 20.29 -16.31
N PRO A 49 -30.56 20.72 -17.43
CA PRO A 49 -30.15 20.30 -18.77
C PRO A 49 -28.73 20.76 -19.08
N ARG A 50 -27.86 19.83 -19.49
CA ARG A 50 -26.45 20.06 -19.86
C ARG A 50 -26.15 19.64 -21.30
N TYR A 51 -26.99 18.79 -21.88
CA TYR A 51 -26.77 18.22 -23.21
C TYR A 51 -28.11 18.10 -23.92
N ALA A 52 -28.12 18.36 -25.22
CA ALA A 52 -29.26 18.07 -26.05
C ALA A 52 -28.82 17.57 -27.43
N HIS A 53 -29.43 16.46 -27.87
CA HIS A 53 -29.25 15.86 -29.17
C HIS A 53 -30.54 15.99 -29.99
N VAL A 54 -30.42 16.54 -31.19
CA VAL A 54 -31.57 16.77 -32.08
C VAL A 54 -31.57 15.74 -33.19
N ARG A 55 -32.74 15.14 -33.44
CA ARG A 55 -32.98 14.20 -34.53
C ARG A 55 -34.13 14.69 -35.41
N GLY A 56 -33.85 14.83 -36.72
CA GLY A 56 -34.86 15.19 -37.70
C GLY A 56 -35.99 14.16 -37.80
N THR A 57 -37.23 14.61 -37.88
CA THR A 57 -38.40 13.76 -38.03
C THR A 57 -38.76 13.53 -39.52
N ALA A 58 -38.34 14.43 -40.41
CA ALA A 58 -38.62 14.40 -41.87
C ALA A 58 -37.41 14.04 -42.70
N ASP A 59 -36.20 14.09 -42.16
CA ASP A 59 -34.95 13.89 -42.85
C ASP A 59 -33.91 13.10 -42.01
N THR A 60 -32.67 13.00 -42.51
CA THR A 60 -31.56 12.34 -41.81
C THR A 60 -30.80 13.27 -40.84
N PHE A 61 -31.31 14.48 -40.57
CA PHE A 61 -30.65 15.46 -39.70
C PHE A 61 -30.40 14.91 -38.31
N ARG A 62 -29.18 15.07 -37.84
CA ARG A 62 -28.75 14.75 -36.49
C ARG A 62 -27.66 15.71 -36.05
N GLN A 63 -27.81 16.33 -34.89
CA GLN A 63 -26.82 17.27 -34.38
C GLN A 63 -26.94 17.44 -32.87
N ASP A 64 -25.80 17.56 -32.20
CA ASP A 64 -25.77 18.06 -30.83
C ASP A 64 -25.92 19.59 -30.81
N ILE A 65 -26.69 20.12 -29.87
CA ILE A 65 -26.85 21.58 -29.73
C ILE A 65 -25.53 22.18 -29.28
N THR A 66 -25.14 23.28 -29.90
CA THR A 66 -23.93 24.04 -29.57
C THR A 66 -23.89 24.39 -28.09
N GLY A 67 -22.80 24.13 -27.39
CA GLY A 67 -22.64 24.34 -25.95
C GLY A 67 -23.05 23.12 -25.09
N SER A 68 -23.52 22.03 -25.71
CA SER A 68 -23.78 20.80 -24.99
C SER A 68 -22.54 20.19 -24.39
N ASP A 69 -22.64 19.76 -23.11
CA ASP A 69 -21.58 19.00 -22.43
C ASP A 69 -21.80 17.50 -22.64
N LYS A 70 -20.97 16.88 -23.48
CA LYS A 70 -21.03 15.45 -23.82
C LYS A 70 -20.76 14.50 -22.65
N SER A 71 -20.37 15.00 -21.49
CA SER A 71 -20.27 14.18 -20.28
C SER A 71 -21.65 13.93 -19.60
N TYR A 72 -22.71 14.62 -20.05
CA TYR A 72 -24.09 14.46 -19.58
C TYR A 72 -25.05 14.07 -20.71
N PRO A 73 -24.89 12.92 -21.35
CA PRO A 73 -25.71 12.55 -22.47
C PRO A 73 -27.11 12.13 -22.02
N PHE A 74 -27.97 11.80 -23.00
CA PHE A 74 -29.26 11.18 -22.73
C PHE A 74 -29.06 9.87 -21.97
N ARG A 75 -29.74 9.72 -20.83
CA ARG A 75 -29.59 8.56 -19.91
C ARG A 75 -30.86 8.29 -19.13
N TYR A 76 -30.95 7.09 -18.58
CA TYR A 76 -31.94 6.71 -17.58
C TYR A 76 -31.21 6.02 -16.41
N GLU A 77 -31.50 6.43 -15.19
CA GLU A 77 -30.90 5.86 -13.98
C GLU A 77 -31.92 5.10 -13.15
N GLY A 78 -31.75 3.79 -13.03
CA GLY A 78 -32.42 2.92 -12.10
C GLY A 78 -31.60 2.69 -10.83
N ASN A 79 -31.95 1.64 -10.08
CA ASN A 79 -31.30 1.30 -8.81
C ASN A 79 -30.40 0.06 -8.88
N SER A 80 -30.19 -0.54 -10.05
CA SER A 80 -29.31 -1.71 -10.20
C SER A 80 -27.82 -1.31 -10.30
N ASN A 81 -26.94 -2.28 -10.10
CA ASN A 81 -25.50 -2.12 -10.31
C ASN A 81 -25.04 -2.48 -11.74
N GLN A 82 -25.98 -2.51 -12.70
CA GLN A 82 -25.74 -2.79 -14.11
C GLN A 82 -25.95 -1.53 -14.94
N LEU A 83 -25.05 -1.30 -15.91
CA LEU A 83 -25.14 -0.20 -16.86
C LEU A 83 -25.14 -0.74 -18.28
N PHE A 84 -26.06 -0.28 -19.12
CA PHE A 84 -26.15 -0.56 -20.54
C PHE A 84 -25.77 0.69 -21.35
N VAL A 85 -24.78 0.59 -22.24
CA VAL A 85 -24.20 1.72 -22.97
C VAL A 85 -24.46 1.59 -24.45
N PHE A 86 -25.01 2.64 -25.06
CA PHE A 86 -25.42 2.69 -26.45
C PHE A 86 -24.72 3.84 -27.19
N GLU A 87 -24.67 3.77 -28.52
CA GLU A 87 -24.15 4.87 -29.32
C GLU A 87 -25.11 6.04 -29.39
N ALA A 88 -26.42 5.78 -29.57
CA ALA A 88 -27.44 6.81 -29.72
C ALA A 88 -28.69 6.58 -28.84
N PRO A 89 -29.47 7.66 -28.52
CA PRO A 89 -30.70 7.55 -27.75
C PRO A 89 -31.75 6.59 -28.33
N ILE A 90 -31.87 6.53 -29.66
CA ILE A 90 -32.86 5.66 -30.32
C ILE A 90 -32.50 4.19 -30.10
N ASP A 91 -31.22 3.82 -30.11
CA ASP A 91 -30.78 2.45 -29.84
C ASP A 91 -31.04 2.05 -28.39
N LEU A 92 -30.80 2.96 -27.45
CA LEU A 92 -31.15 2.79 -26.03
C LEU A 92 -32.65 2.50 -25.85
N LEU A 93 -33.51 3.31 -26.44
CA LEU A 93 -34.95 3.13 -26.36
C LEU A 93 -35.42 1.86 -27.09
N SER A 94 -34.81 1.53 -28.20
CA SER A 94 -35.08 0.29 -28.96
C SER A 94 -34.72 -0.95 -28.13
N PHE A 95 -33.59 -0.92 -27.44
CA PHE A 95 -33.21 -1.98 -26.53
C PHE A 95 -34.20 -2.18 -25.39
N ILE A 96 -34.71 -1.09 -24.78
CA ILE A 96 -35.75 -1.17 -23.74
C ILE A 96 -37.02 -1.80 -24.32
N CYS A 97 -37.42 -1.47 -25.56
CA CYS A 97 -38.57 -2.08 -26.22
C CYS A 97 -38.36 -3.59 -26.47
N LEU A 98 -37.15 -4.02 -26.80
CA LEU A 98 -36.81 -5.43 -27.00
C LEU A 98 -36.76 -6.22 -25.68
N TYR A 99 -36.34 -5.58 -24.59
CA TYR A 99 -36.15 -6.17 -23.26
C TYR A 99 -36.91 -5.38 -22.17
N PRO A 100 -38.26 -5.36 -22.22
CA PRO A 100 -39.06 -4.48 -21.36
C PRO A 100 -39.16 -4.91 -19.90
N GLN A 101 -38.70 -6.13 -19.54
CA GLN A 101 -38.79 -6.63 -18.17
C GLN A 101 -37.80 -5.86 -17.27
N ASP A 102 -38.32 -5.30 -16.19
CA ASP A 102 -37.54 -4.61 -15.15
C ASP A 102 -36.65 -3.48 -15.67
N TRP A 103 -36.99 -2.87 -16.82
CA TRP A 103 -36.12 -1.84 -17.41
C TRP A 103 -35.95 -0.65 -16.48
N GLN A 104 -36.94 -0.27 -15.68
CA GLN A 104 -36.86 0.85 -14.74
C GLN A 104 -35.82 0.62 -13.62
N THR A 105 -35.43 -0.63 -13.38
CA THR A 105 -34.39 -0.92 -12.37
C THR A 105 -32.98 -0.75 -12.90
N ARG A 106 -32.78 -0.80 -14.20
CA ARG A 106 -31.48 -0.78 -14.87
C ARG A 106 -31.01 0.64 -15.19
N ASN A 107 -29.72 0.79 -15.44
CA ASN A 107 -29.14 2.06 -15.88
C ASN A 107 -28.82 2.00 -17.38
N TYR A 108 -29.12 3.06 -18.10
CA TYR A 108 -28.91 3.16 -19.53
C TYR A 108 -28.24 4.50 -19.86
N LEU A 109 -27.26 4.46 -20.79
CA LEU A 109 -26.45 5.61 -21.18
C LEU A 109 -26.27 5.62 -22.71
N ALA A 110 -26.65 6.70 -23.36
CA ALA A 110 -26.39 6.91 -24.79
C ALA A 110 -25.22 7.88 -24.94
N LEU A 111 -24.08 7.43 -25.50
CA LEU A 111 -22.83 8.22 -25.57
C LEU A 111 -22.93 9.48 -26.47
N GLY A 112 -23.88 9.52 -27.43
CA GLY A 112 -23.93 10.55 -28.47
C GLY A 112 -22.78 10.45 -29.45
N GLY A 113 -22.35 9.20 -29.76
CA GLY A 113 -21.20 8.79 -30.55
C GLY A 113 -20.36 7.73 -29.83
N VAL A 114 -19.05 7.72 -30.03
CA VAL A 114 -18.13 6.68 -29.49
C VAL A 114 -17.14 7.20 -28.44
N SER A 115 -17.40 8.40 -27.87
CA SER A 115 -16.53 9.00 -26.85
C SER A 115 -16.77 8.40 -25.47
N GLY A 116 -15.71 8.09 -24.72
CA GLY A 116 -15.78 7.54 -23.36
C GLY A 116 -16.17 8.54 -22.26
N LYS A 117 -16.16 9.87 -22.51
CA LYS A 117 -16.35 10.90 -21.46
C LYS A 117 -17.61 10.71 -20.62
N ALA A 118 -18.72 10.35 -21.26
CA ALA A 118 -19.98 10.11 -20.57
C ALA A 118 -19.95 8.88 -19.67
N LEU A 119 -19.30 7.80 -20.12
CA LEU A 119 -19.10 6.57 -19.37
C LEU A 119 -18.20 6.81 -18.14
N ASP A 120 -17.06 7.48 -18.33
CA ASP A 120 -16.12 7.80 -17.26
C ASP A 120 -16.81 8.63 -16.16
N ARG A 121 -17.61 9.63 -16.57
CA ARG A 121 -18.38 10.41 -15.62
C ARG A 121 -19.42 9.56 -14.89
N PHE A 122 -20.22 8.77 -15.60
CA PHE A 122 -21.22 7.90 -14.98
C PHE A 122 -20.59 6.98 -13.94
N LEU A 123 -19.47 6.31 -14.28
CA LEU A 123 -18.76 5.42 -13.36
C LEU A 123 -18.12 6.16 -12.18
N SER A 124 -17.73 7.42 -12.37
CA SER A 124 -17.26 8.26 -11.25
C SER A 124 -18.36 8.60 -10.26
N GLU A 125 -19.60 8.76 -10.75
CA GLU A 125 -20.79 9.09 -9.97
C GLU A 125 -21.46 7.86 -9.34
N ARG A 126 -21.42 6.68 -10.00
CA ARG A 126 -22.07 5.42 -9.58
C ARG A 126 -21.02 4.36 -9.24
N LYS A 127 -20.38 4.52 -8.08
CA LYS A 127 -19.35 3.59 -7.55
C LYS A 127 -19.89 2.18 -7.24
N ASP A 128 -21.20 2.01 -7.18
CA ASP A 128 -21.88 0.75 -6.99
C ASP A 128 -21.99 -0.08 -8.29
N THR A 129 -21.64 0.46 -9.45
CA THR A 129 -21.64 -0.27 -10.72
C THR A 129 -20.67 -1.46 -10.67
N ARG A 130 -21.15 -2.65 -11.03
CA ARG A 130 -20.39 -3.90 -11.05
C ARG A 130 -20.32 -4.54 -12.42
N LYS A 131 -21.25 -4.19 -13.32
CA LYS A 131 -21.30 -4.77 -14.66
C LYS A 131 -21.68 -3.71 -15.68
N VAL A 132 -20.91 -3.62 -16.76
CA VAL A 132 -21.19 -2.74 -17.92
C VAL A 132 -21.43 -3.59 -19.14
N PHE A 133 -22.56 -3.33 -19.79
CA PHE A 133 -22.91 -3.91 -21.08
C PHE A 133 -22.66 -2.88 -22.18
N LEU A 134 -21.70 -3.13 -23.06
CA LEU A 134 -21.42 -2.31 -24.22
C LEU A 134 -22.30 -2.77 -25.39
N CYS A 135 -23.31 -1.99 -25.69
CA CYS A 135 -24.36 -2.27 -26.68
C CYS A 135 -24.23 -1.36 -27.91
N LEU A 136 -23.00 -1.11 -28.37
CA LEU A 136 -22.72 -0.28 -29.55
C LEU A 136 -23.04 -1.04 -30.85
N ASP A 137 -23.05 -0.32 -31.97
CA ASP A 137 -23.35 -0.89 -33.30
C ASP A 137 -22.50 -2.10 -33.64
N SER A 138 -23.00 -2.96 -34.54
CA SER A 138 -22.29 -4.19 -34.95
C SER A 138 -21.18 -3.96 -35.96
N ASP A 139 -20.99 -2.73 -36.46
CA ASP A 139 -19.95 -2.37 -37.41
C ASP A 139 -18.53 -2.33 -36.81
N THR A 140 -17.52 -2.10 -37.68
CA THR A 140 -16.11 -2.01 -37.25
C THR A 140 -15.87 -0.90 -36.25
N ALA A 141 -16.48 0.27 -36.45
CA ALA A 141 -16.31 1.43 -35.56
C ALA A 141 -16.87 1.15 -34.16
N GLY A 142 -18.06 0.54 -34.06
CA GLY A 142 -18.64 0.10 -32.79
C GLY A 142 -17.80 -0.98 -32.10
N SER A 143 -17.20 -1.90 -32.88
CA SER A 143 -16.30 -2.94 -32.35
C SER A 143 -15.02 -2.37 -31.75
N GLU A 144 -14.36 -1.47 -32.47
CA GLU A 144 -13.15 -0.79 -31.98
C GLU A 144 -13.45 0.10 -30.77
N ALA A 145 -14.62 0.78 -30.78
CA ALA A 145 -15.06 1.58 -29.65
C ALA A 145 -15.30 0.72 -28.40
N CYS A 146 -15.95 -0.45 -28.54
CA CYS A 146 -16.12 -1.39 -27.41
C CYS A 146 -14.79 -1.82 -26.81
N THR A 147 -13.80 -2.16 -27.64
CA THR A 147 -12.46 -2.56 -27.17
C THR A 147 -11.78 -1.43 -26.40
N ARG A 148 -11.81 -0.21 -26.94
CA ARG A 148 -11.24 0.98 -26.30
C ARG A 148 -11.94 1.33 -24.99
N LEU A 149 -13.27 1.32 -24.95
CA LEU A 149 -14.05 1.59 -23.74
C LEU A 149 -13.82 0.53 -22.68
N ALA A 150 -13.72 -0.75 -23.05
CA ALA A 150 -13.44 -1.82 -22.10
C ALA A 150 -12.08 -1.65 -21.39
N GLN A 151 -11.08 -1.05 -22.06
CA GLN A 151 -9.79 -0.75 -21.46
C GLN A 151 -9.84 0.41 -20.46
N SER A 152 -10.74 1.40 -20.65
CA SER A 152 -10.88 2.55 -19.75
C SER A 152 -11.75 2.27 -18.52
N ILE A 153 -12.59 1.22 -18.55
CA ILE A 153 -13.45 0.85 -17.41
C ILE A 153 -12.57 0.25 -16.29
N PRO A 154 -12.78 0.63 -14.99
CA PRO A 154 -12.08 0.06 -13.85
C PRO A 154 -12.07 -1.47 -13.81
N SER A 155 -10.95 -2.08 -13.36
CA SER A 155 -10.73 -3.53 -13.43
C SER A 155 -11.71 -4.35 -12.59
N GLU A 156 -12.28 -3.77 -11.57
CA GLU A 156 -13.29 -4.35 -10.67
C GLU A 156 -14.70 -4.43 -11.25
N ILE A 157 -14.89 -3.99 -12.50
CA ILE A 157 -16.18 -4.00 -13.19
C ILE A 157 -16.14 -5.02 -14.33
N ALA A 158 -17.09 -5.95 -14.35
CA ALA A 158 -17.25 -6.86 -15.49
C ALA A 158 -17.71 -6.11 -16.73
N VAL A 159 -17.15 -6.47 -17.91
CA VAL A 159 -17.49 -5.85 -19.19
C VAL A 159 -17.95 -6.90 -20.17
N ILE A 160 -19.17 -6.73 -20.66
CA ILE A 160 -19.82 -7.62 -21.62
C ILE A 160 -20.19 -6.79 -22.85
N ARG A 161 -19.86 -7.27 -24.02
CA ARG A 161 -20.39 -6.71 -25.25
C ARG A 161 -21.65 -7.45 -25.66
N LEU A 162 -22.72 -6.71 -25.95
CA LEU A 162 -23.91 -7.21 -26.61
C LEU A 162 -23.90 -6.71 -28.06
N VAL A 163 -23.74 -7.62 -29.01
CA VAL A 163 -23.71 -7.28 -30.42
C VAL A 163 -25.10 -7.44 -31.00
N PRO A 164 -25.73 -6.36 -31.54
CA PRO A 164 -27.04 -6.47 -32.12
C PRO A 164 -27.00 -7.40 -33.38
N ALA A 165 -28.06 -8.19 -33.58
CA ALA A 165 -28.14 -9.11 -34.70
C ALA A 165 -28.28 -8.43 -36.08
N ARG A 166 -28.40 -7.12 -36.10
CA ARG A 166 -28.41 -6.22 -37.26
C ARG A 166 -27.40 -5.11 -37.03
N LYS A 167 -27.42 -4.08 -37.92
CA LYS A 167 -26.49 -2.96 -37.82
C LYS A 167 -26.54 -2.29 -36.42
N ASP A 168 -27.72 -1.95 -35.97
CA ASP A 168 -27.99 -1.29 -34.69
C ASP A 168 -29.23 -1.88 -34.02
N TRP A 169 -29.55 -1.43 -32.78
CA TRP A 169 -30.68 -1.93 -32.00
C TRP A 169 -32.03 -1.48 -32.56
N ASN A 170 -32.09 -0.36 -33.26
CA ASN A 170 -33.32 0.09 -33.90
C ASN A 170 -33.66 -0.78 -35.13
N ASP A 171 -32.66 -1.18 -35.88
CA ASP A 171 -32.85 -2.11 -37.00
C ASP A 171 -33.31 -3.50 -36.51
N VAL A 172 -32.79 -3.97 -35.37
CA VAL A 172 -33.27 -5.21 -34.73
C VAL A 172 -34.74 -5.08 -34.31
N LEU A 173 -35.13 -3.96 -33.68
CA LEU A 173 -36.50 -3.73 -33.26
C LEU A 173 -37.47 -3.71 -34.46
N ARG A 174 -37.14 -2.98 -35.53
CA ARG A 174 -38.00 -2.80 -36.71
C ARG A 174 -38.18 -4.07 -37.52
N GLN A 175 -37.24 -5.00 -37.47
CA GLN A 175 -37.21 -6.23 -38.24
C GLN A 175 -37.49 -7.48 -37.37
N GLN A 176 -38.14 -7.34 -36.19
CA GLN A 176 -38.42 -8.46 -35.30
C GLN A 176 -39.25 -9.59 -35.95
N GLY A 177 -40.07 -9.30 -36.96
CA GLY A 177 -40.81 -10.32 -37.71
C GLY A 177 -39.96 -11.29 -38.53
N ASP A 178 -38.74 -10.91 -38.86
CA ASP A 178 -37.82 -11.70 -39.72
C ASP A 178 -36.81 -12.52 -38.88
N ILE A 179 -36.85 -12.44 -37.54
CA ILE A 179 -35.90 -13.16 -36.66
C ILE A 179 -36.57 -14.44 -36.13
N PRO A 180 -36.13 -15.65 -36.49
CA PRO A 180 -36.80 -16.91 -36.23
C PRO A 180 -36.90 -17.31 -34.78
N SER A 181 -36.15 -16.70 -33.87
CA SER A 181 -36.28 -16.92 -32.42
C SER A 181 -35.60 -15.80 -31.60
N ARG A 182 -36.13 -15.53 -30.40
CA ARG A 182 -35.52 -14.57 -29.43
C ARG A 182 -34.08 -14.87 -29.05
N LYS A 183 -33.56 -16.06 -29.35
CA LYS A 183 -32.17 -16.47 -29.06
C LYS A 183 -31.12 -15.72 -29.88
N PHE A 184 -31.48 -15.07 -30.97
CA PHE A 184 -30.56 -14.45 -31.93
C PHE A 184 -30.71 -12.93 -32.03
N ILE A 185 -31.32 -12.27 -31.03
CA ILE A 185 -31.46 -10.80 -31.01
C ILE A 185 -30.10 -10.13 -30.76
N ALA A 186 -29.21 -10.80 -30.01
CA ALA A 186 -27.86 -10.32 -29.73
C ALA A 186 -26.88 -11.48 -29.50
N GLU A 187 -25.65 -11.30 -29.95
CA GLU A 187 -24.52 -12.11 -29.53
C GLU A 187 -23.91 -11.51 -28.26
N THR A 188 -23.56 -12.37 -27.30
CA THR A 188 -22.94 -11.96 -26.03
C THR A 188 -21.47 -12.32 -26.04
N ILE A 189 -20.58 -11.34 -25.91
CA ILE A 189 -19.13 -11.51 -25.84
C ILE A 189 -18.66 -10.97 -24.49
N THR A 190 -18.11 -11.83 -23.65
CA THR A 190 -17.48 -11.40 -22.38
C THR A 190 -16.11 -10.81 -22.70
N LEU A 191 -15.95 -9.51 -22.49
CA LEU A 191 -14.68 -8.82 -22.69
C LEU A 191 -13.82 -8.87 -21.42
N ARG A 192 -14.46 -8.86 -20.23
CA ARG A 192 -13.81 -9.00 -18.93
C ARG A 192 -14.79 -9.53 -17.90
N GLU A 193 -14.43 -10.61 -17.21
CA GLU A 193 -15.18 -11.12 -16.06
C GLU A 193 -14.85 -10.34 -14.81
N LEU A 194 -15.77 -10.35 -13.83
CA LEU A 194 -15.42 -9.93 -12.48
C LEU A 194 -14.30 -10.84 -11.99
N PRO A 195 -13.25 -10.28 -11.32
CA PRO A 195 -12.33 -11.12 -10.59
C PRO A 195 -13.17 -12.00 -9.65
N THR A 196 -13.10 -13.31 -9.83
CA THR A 196 -13.67 -14.24 -8.85
C THR A 196 -13.03 -13.87 -7.52
N ALA A 197 -13.84 -13.55 -6.50
CA ALA A 197 -13.33 -13.33 -5.17
C ALA A 197 -12.52 -14.58 -4.79
N GLN A 198 -11.20 -14.48 -4.85
CA GLN A 198 -10.37 -15.58 -4.39
C GLN A 198 -10.72 -15.81 -2.91
N PRO A 199 -10.94 -17.05 -2.49
CA PRO A 199 -11.20 -17.33 -1.09
C PRO A 199 -10.07 -16.72 -0.28
N VAL A 200 -10.42 -15.97 0.77
CA VAL A 200 -9.42 -15.39 1.67
C VAL A 200 -8.58 -16.55 2.20
N PRO A 201 -7.26 -16.56 1.95
CA PRO A 201 -6.41 -17.63 2.44
C PRO A 201 -6.42 -17.60 3.98
N MET A 202 -6.96 -18.65 4.58
CA MET A 202 -7.02 -18.84 6.02
C MET A 202 -6.05 -19.95 6.43
N LEU A 203 -5.21 -19.69 7.44
CA LEU A 203 -4.37 -20.71 8.07
C LEU A 203 -5.01 -21.13 9.40
N ARG A 204 -5.10 -22.43 9.66
CA ARG A 204 -5.45 -22.93 10.98
C ARG A 204 -4.20 -22.94 11.85
N MET A 205 -4.29 -22.46 13.08
CA MET A 205 -3.14 -22.47 14.00
C MET A 205 -2.62 -23.88 14.29
N ALA A 206 -3.48 -24.90 14.18
CA ALA A 206 -3.06 -26.30 14.31
C ALA A 206 -2.14 -26.79 13.17
N ASP A 207 -2.20 -26.14 12.01
CA ASP A 207 -1.40 -26.47 10.82
C ASP A 207 -0.10 -25.63 10.78
N VAL A 208 0.09 -24.69 11.74
CA VAL A 208 1.30 -23.86 11.85
C VAL A 208 2.35 -24.64 12.64
N GLU A 209 3.49 -24.85 12.02
CA GLU A 209 4.63 -25.51 12.66
C GLU A 209 5.17 -24.67 13.83
N LEU A 210 5.38 -25.33 14.98
CA LEU A 210 5.96 -24.68 16.15
C LEU A 210 7.46 -24.46 15.94
N THR A 211 7.91 -23.21 15.97
CA THR A 211 9.33 -22.86 15.86
C THR A 211 9.78 -22.12 17.11
N SER A 212 11.01 -22.40 17.56
CA SER A 212 11.67 -21.63 18.62
C SER A 212 12.24 -20.33 18.06
N VAL A 213 12.46 -19.36 18.92
CA VAL A 213 13.21 -18.14 18.57
C VAL A 213 14.70 -18.45 18.70
N ASP A 214 15.43 -18.30 17.59
CA ASP A 214 16.88 -18.36 17.60
C ASP A 214 17.45 -16.99 17.96
N TRP A 215 18.57 -17.00 18.70
CA TRP A 215 19.20 -15.79 19.21
C TRP A 215 20.62 -15.64 18.71
N LEU A 216 20.90 -14.44 18.19
CA LEU A 216 22.28 -14.01 17.97
C LEU A 216 22.96 -13.73 19.32
N TRP A 217 22.26 -13.03 20.20
CA TRP A 217 22.69 -12.73 21.56
C TRP A 217 21.48 -12.70 22.50
N PHE A 218 21.29 -13.74 23.28
CA PHE A 218 20.16 -13.88 24.22
C PHE A 218 20.35 -12.95 25.42
N PRO A 219 19.31 -12.23 25.89
CA PRO A 219 17.99 -12.02 25.26
C PRO A 219 17.93 -10.75 24.41
N TYR A 220 19.05 -10.16 24.01
CA TYR A 220 19.17 -8.83 23.43
C TYR A 220 18.88 -8.78 21.91
N ILE A 221 19.43 -9.70 21.13
CA ILE A 221 19.38 -9.67 19.65
C ILE A 221 18.91 -11.02 19.13
N PRO A 222 17.64 -11.13 18.67
CA PRO A 222 17.11 -12.34 18.03
C PRO A 222 17.50 -12.43 16.57
N PHE A 223 17.75 -13.64 16.05
CA PHE A 223 17.81 -13.88 14.61
C PHE A 223 16.43 -13.73 13.95
N GLY A 224 16.41 -13.37 12.67
CA GLY A 224 15.18 -13.23 11.87
C GLY A 224 14.27 -12.07 12.31
N LYS A 225 14.78 -11.11 13.09
CA LYS A 225 14.01 -9.99 13.61
C LYS A 225 14.81 -8.69 13.55
N LEU A 226 14.07 -7.57 13.75
CA LEU A 226 14.67 -6.25 13.85
C LEU A 226 15.00 -5.92 15.30
N THR A 227 16.20 -5.40 15.52
CA THR A 227 16.66 -4.79 16.78
C THR A 227 17.05 -3.35 16.50
N ILE A 228 16.66 -2.41 17.37
CA ILE A 228 17.14 -1.02 17.32
C ILE A 228 18.09 -0.77 18.47
N ILE A 229 19.20 -0.09 18.18
CA ILE A 229 20.13 0.48 19.17
C ILE A 229 20.01 1.98 19.05
N GLN A 230 19.56 2.64 20.11
CA GLN A 230 19.37 4.09 20.14
C GLN A 230 20.19 4.75 21.26
N GLY A 231 20.47 6.04 21.11
CA GLY A 231 21.21 6.87 22.08
C GLY A 231 21.62 8.18 21.44
N ASN A 232 22.11 9.14 22.23
CA ASN A 232 22.57 10.41 21.69
C ASN A 232 23.85 10.24 20.83
N PRO A 233 24.17 11.19 19.96
CA PRO A 233 25.46 11.21 19.26
C PRO A 233 26.66 11.13 20.24
N GLY A 234 27.68 10.35 19.87
CA GLY A 234 28.89 10.22 20.66
C GLY A 234 28.81 9.31 21.91
N GLU A 235 27.70 8.59 22.11
CA GLU A 235 27.53 7.69 23.27
C GLU A 235 28.04 6.26 23.05
N GLY A 236 28.71 5.98 21.94
CA GLY A 236 29.41 4.70 21.74
C GLY A 236 28.61 3.63 21.00
N LYS A 237 27.48 3.97 20.35
CA LYS A 237 26.67 3.01 19.56
C LYS A 237 27.46 2.32 18.47
N THR A 238 28.21 3.08 17.67
CA THR A 238 29.06 2.56 16.59
C THR A 238 30.19 1.66 17.15
N TYR A 239 30.82 2.02 18.28
CA TYR A 239 31.82 1.16 18.92
C TYR A 239 31.22 -0.18 19.38
N PHE A 240 30.03 -0.14 19.97
CA PHE A 240 29.30 -1.37 20.29
C PHE A 240 28.99 -2.21 19.03
N ALA A 241 28.60 -1.56 17.93
CA ALA A 241 28.37 -2.24 16.66
C ALA A 241 29.62 -2.95 16.12
N MET A 242 30.80 -2.34 16.27
CA MET A 242 32.07 -2.97 15.91
C MET A 242 32.40 -4.19 16.79
N ARG A 243 32.07 -4.13 18.09
CA ARG A 243 32.23 -5.30 18.99
C ARG A 243 31.25 -6.40 18.67
N LEU A 244 30.02 -6.07 18.25
CA LEU A 244 29.06 -7.05 17.73
C LEU A 244 29.56 -7.70 16.44
N ALA A 245 30.15 -6.91 15.54
CA ALA A 245 30.79 -7.41 14.33
C ALA A 245 31.91 -8.40 14.64
N ALA A 246 32.81 -8.07 15.59
CA ALA A 246 33.90 -8.94 16.03
C ALA A 246 33.37 -10.24 16.67
N ALA A 247 32.30 -10.17 17.47
CA ALA A 247 31.68 -11.35 18.06
C ALA A 247 31.18 -12.35 16.99
N CYS A 248 30.64 -11.82 15.89
CA CYS A 248 30.09 -12.61 14.79
C CYS A 248 31.16 -13.13 13.81
N THR A 249 32.22 -12.37 13.61
CA THR A 249 33.23 -12.67 12.57
C THR A 249 34.49 -13.33 13.10
N ASN A 250 34.85 -13.11 14.37
CA ASN A 250 36.13 -13.54 14.95
C ASN A 250 36.02 -14.17 16.35
N ARG A 251 34.90 -14.81 16.70
CA ARG A 251 34.69 -15.54 17.96
C ARG A 251 35.04 -14.69 19.23
N LYS A 252 34.66 -13.42 19.24
CA LYS A 252 34.83 -12.51 20.38
C LYS A 252 33.50 -12.26 21.10
N PRO A 253 32.98 -13.25 21.87
CA PRO A 253 31.61 -13.20 22.40
C PRO A 253 31.39 -11.97 23.29
N LEU A 254 30.17 -11.41 23.24
CA LEU A 254 29.68 -10.39 24.16
C LEU A 254 29.35 -11.03 25.52
N PRO A 255 29.21 -10.25 26.60
CA PRO A 255 28.84 -10.80 27.90
C PRO A 255 27.59 -11.69 27.85
N GLY A 256 27.70 -12.92 28.37
CA GLY A 256 26.60 -13.89 28.33
C GLY A 256 26.25 -14.43 26.93
N MET A 257 26.97 -14.07 25.91
CA MET A 257 26.81 -14.59 24.55
C MET A 257 27.57 -15.91 24.39
N GLU A 258 26.92 -16.90 23.77
CA GLU A 258 27.63 -18.11 23.35
C GLU A 258 28.63 -17.79 22.22
N THR A 259 29.75 -18.49 22.21
CA THR A 259 30.72 -18.36 21.10
C THR A 259 30.13 -18.98 19.84
N LEU A 260 29.90 -18.17 18.83
CA LEU A 260 29.37 -18.63 17.53
C LEU A 260 30.48 -19.00 16.57
N GLU A 261 30.17 -19.92 15.63
CA GLU A 261 31.02 -20.10 14.46
C GLU A 261 30.99 -18.84 13.60
N PRO A 262 32.14 -18.35 13.14
CA PRO A 262 32.23 -17.11 12.35
C PRO A 262 31.39 -17.15 11.08
N PHE A 263 30.68 -16.06 10.80
CA PHE A 263 29.86 -15.91 9.61
C PHE A 263 29.96 -14.49 9.02
N ASN A 264 29.50 -14.34 7.78
CA ASN A 264 29.54 -13.07 7.09
C ASN A 264 28.46 -12.12 7.64
N ILE A 265 28.82 -10.84 7.77
CA ILE A 265 27.95 -9.76 8.14
C ILE A 265 27.96 -8.68 7.08
N ILE A 266 26.89 -7.87 7.03
CA ILE A 266 26.83 -6.67 6.21
C ILE A 266 26.78 -5.48 7.16
N TYR A 267 27.74 -4.55 7.00
CA TYR A 267 27.79 -3.29 7.72
C TYR A 267 27.58 -2.13 6.77
N GLN A 268 26.46 -1.45 6.87
CA GLN A 268 26.10 -0.34 5.98
C GLN A 268 26.15 0.98 6.75
N THR A 269 26.88 1.95 6.24
CA THR A 269 27.00 3.30 6.79
C THR A 269 26.90 4.35 5.70
N ALA A 270 26.36 5.53 6.06
CA ALA A 270 26.28 6.68 5.16
C ALA A 270 27.04 7.91 5.71
N GLU A 271 27.46 7.87 6.97
CA GLU A 271 28.13 9.02 7.62
C GLU A 271 29.65 8.82 7.74
N ASP A 272 30.07 7.59 8.03
CA ASP A 272 31.49 7.28 8.29
C ASP A 272 32.20 6.78 7.03
N GLY A 273 33.40 7.27 6.74
CA GLY A 273 34.26 6.79 5.68
C GLY A 273 34.73 5.36 5.94
N LEU A 274 34.61 4.48 4.91
CA LEU A 274 34.98 3.07 5.05
C LEU A 274 36.48 2.87 5.37
N GLY A 275 37.37 3.66 4.75
CA GLY A 275 38.80 3.49 4.85
C GLY A 275 39.43 4.16 6.06
N ASP A 276 38.96 5.31 6.44
CA ASP A 276 39.54 6.16 7.48
C ASP A 276 38.86 6.03 8.85
N THR A 277 37.64 5.55 8.91
CA THR A 277 36.85 5.48 10.13
C THR A 277 36.38 4.05 10.44
N VAL A 278 35.63 3.40 9.53
CA VAL A 278 35.02 2.09 9.77
C VAL A 278 36.08 0.99 9.90
N LYS A 279 36.98 0.89 8.91
CA LYS A 279 38.00 -0.16 8.89
C LYS A 279 38.93 -0.09 10.09
N PRO A 280 39.49 1.08 10.51
CA PRO A 280 40.26 1.19 11.75
C PRO A 280 39.54 0.72 13.00
N ARG A 281 38.26 1.08 13.17
CA ARG A 281 37.44 0.65 14.32
C ARG A 281 37.14 -0.85 14.31
N LEU A 282 36.94 -1.47 13.15
CA LEU A 282 36.82 -2.92 13.02
C LEU A 282 38.09 -3.65 13.40
N ILE A 283 39.26 -3.11 13.00
CA ILE A 283 40.57 -3.65 13.41
C ILE A 283 40.75 -3.53 14.91
N GLU A 284 40.45 -2.37 15.52
CA GLU A 284 40.54 -2.16 16.97
C GLU A 284 39.61 -3.14 17.73
N ALA A 285 38.41 -3.42 17.16
CA ALA A 285 37.47 -4.40 17.72
C ALA A 285 37.91 -5.86 17.54
N ASP A 286 38.96 -6.12 16.74
CA ASP A 286 39.48 -7.45 16.38
C ASP A 286 38.44 -8.26 15.55
N ALA A 287 37.74 -7.58 14.62
CA ALA A 287 36.84 -8.22 13.66
C ALA A 287 37.62 -8.85 12.49
N ASP A 288 37.15 -9.98 11.96
CA ASP A 288 37.63 -10.56 10.71
C ASP A 288 37.08 -9.76 9.52
N LEU A 289 37.93 -8.94 8.91
CA LEU A 289 37.56 -8.05 7.80
C LEU A 289 37.12 -8.79 6.54
N GLU A 290 37.54 -10.03 6.32
CA GLU A 290 37.11 -10.85 5.16
C GLU A 290 35.61 -11.24 5.26
N ARG A 291 35.03 -11.16 6.47
CA ARG A 291 33.65 -11.47 6.77
C ARG A 291 32.76 -10.24 6.95
N VAL A 292 33.33 -9.03 6.89
CA VAL A 292 32.57 -7.77 6.95
C VAL A 292 32.38 -7.23 5.55
N LEU A 293 31.16 -7.29 5.07
CA LEU A 293 30.77 -6.87 3.72
C LEU A 293 30.02 -5.54 3.76
N VAL A 294 30.10 -4.79 2.67
CA VAL A 294 29.37 -3.53 2.46
C VAL A 294 28.68 -3.59 1.10
N ILE A 295 27.43 -3.18 1.03
CA ILE A 295 26.75 -3.01 -0.26
C ILE A 295 27.27 -1.74 -0.91
N ASP A 296 27.84 -1.85 -2.13
CA ASP A 296 28.28 -0.68 -2.87
C ASP A 296 27.07 0.11 -3.38
N ASP A 297 26.88 1.30 -2.85
CA ASP A 297 25.77 2.20 -3.14
C ASP A 297 26.19 3.53 -3.78
N ARG A 298 27.45 3.63 -4.26
CA ARG A 298 28.00 4.84 -4.87
C ARG A 298 27.26 5.27 -6.12
N ASP A 299 26.83 4.33 -6.96
CA ASP A 299 26.10 4.61 -8.20
C ASP A 299 24.59 4.73 -7.99
N ALA A 300 24.05 4.11 -6.95
CA ALA A 300 22.62 4.12 -6.61
C ALA A 300 22.46 4.07 -5.08
N PRO A 301 22.07 5.19 -4.45
CA PRO A 301 21.86 5.25 -3.01
C PRO A 301 20.97 4.13 -2.49
N LEU A 302 21.38 3.48 -1.40
CA LEU A 302 20.64 2.40 -0.78
C LEU A 302 19.53 2.95 0.13
N THR A 303 18.35 2.31 0.11
CA THR A 303 17.28 2.59 1.07
C THR A 303 16.86 1.32 1.81
N LEU A 304 16.17 1.46 2.95
CA LEU A 304 15.69 0.30 3.73
C LEU A 304 14.68 -0.58 2.97
N ALA A 305 14.02 -0.04 1.95
CA ALA A 305 13.07 -0.77 1.11
C ALA A 305 13.73 -1.44 -0.11
N ASP A 306 15.06 -1.33 -0.26
CA ASP A 306 15.77 -1.80 -1.44
C ASP A 306 15.95 -3.32 -1.43
N GLU A 307 15.59 -3.97 -2.52
CA GLU A 307 15.74 -5.42 -2.69
C GLU A 307 17.18 -5.91 -2.66
N ARG A 308 18.16 -5.00 -2.90
CA ARG A 308 19.58 -5.33 -2.78
C ARG A 308 19.97 -5.83 -1.40
N ILE A 309 19.28 -5.40 -0.32
CA ILE A 309 19.52 -5.89 1.04
C ILE A 309 19.22 -7.39 1.11
N ALA A 310 18.03 -7.80 0.69
CA ALA A 310 17.63 -9.21 0.71
C ALA A 310 18.52 -10.09 -0.18
N ARG A 311 18.91 -9.57 -1.35
CA ARG A 311 19.81 -10.25 -2.30
C ARG A 311 21.20 -10.40 -1.72
N ALA A 312 21.79 -9.33 -1.18
CA ALA A 312 23.12 -9.37 -0.56
C ALA A 312 23.20 -10.36 0.61
N ILE A 313 22.14 -10.43 1.46
CA ILE A 313 22.07 -11.41 2.54
C ILE A 313 22.15 -12.84 1.98
N ARG A 314 21.34 -13.16 0.96
CA ARG A 314 21.27 -14.52 0.40
C ARG A 314 22.55 -14.93 -0.35
N GLU A 315 23.06 -14.05 -1.22
CA GLU A 315 24.24 -14.32 -2.06
C GLU A 315 25.51 -14.52 -1.22
N ASN A 316 25.61 -13.83 -0.07
CA ASN A 316 26.78 -13.90 0.79
C ASN A 316 26.55 -14.72 2.07
N ASN A 317 25.42 -15.38 2.24
CA ASN A 317 25.05 -16.10 3.47
C ASN A 317 25.27 -15.26 4.74
N ALA A 318 24.94 -13.96 4.67
CA ALA A 318 25.10 -13.06 5.81
C ALA A 318 24.03 -13.35 6.86
N ARG A 319 24.42 -13.40 8.14
CA ARG A 319 23.49 -13.67 9.24
C ARG A 319 23.25 -12.44 10.13
N LEU A 320 23.96 -11.35 9.89
CA LEU A 320 23.79 -10.08 10.57
C LEU A 320 23.88 -8.95 9.55
N VAL A 321 22.95 -8.00 9.60
CA VAL A 321 23.02 -6.71 8.91
C VAL A 321 23.02 -5.61 9.97
N ILE A 322 23.97 -4.70 9.91
CA ILE A 322 24.04 -3.48 10.73
C ILE A 322 23.88 -2.28 9.82
N ILE A 323 22.97 -1.37 10.16
CA ILE A 323 22.72 -0.13 9.42
C ILE A 323 22.94 1.06 10.35
N ASP A 324 23.92 1.92 10.05
CA ASP A 324 24.40 3.01 10.90
C ASP A 324 24.61 4.33 10.13
N PRO A 325 23.81 5.36 10.35
CA PRO A 325 22.54 5.37 11.08
C PRO A 325 21.35 5.02 10.18
N VAL A 326 20.30 4.48 10.77
CA VAL A 326 19.07 4.10 10.04
C VAL A 326 18.41 5.28 9.33
N GLN A 327 18.53 6.49 9.89
CA GLN A 327 17.94 7.71 9.33
C GLN A 327 18.42 8.01 7.90
N ALA A 328 19.69 7.73 7.62
CA ALA A 328 20.29 8.01 6.32
C ALA A 328 19.76 7.11 5.19
N PHE A 329 19.10 6.00 5.55
CA PHE A 329 18.61 4.98 4.61
C PHE A 329 17.09 4.96 4.44
N LEU A 330 16.35 5.94 4.99
CA LEU A 330 14.89 5.99 4.87
C LEU A 330 14.41 6.44 3.48
N GLY A 331 15.21 7.19 2.75
CA GLY A 331 14.86 7.81 1.48
C GLY A 331 14.44 9.27 1.64
N ALA A 332 14.65 10.08 0.58
CA ALA A 332 14.48 11.53 0.63
C ALA A 332 13.03 11.99 0.85
N ASP A 333 12.07 11.19 0.45
CA ASP A 333 10.63 11.53 0.48
C ASP A 333 9.92 10.98 1.73
N VAL A 334 10.64 10.35 2.68
CA VAL A 334 10.06 9.69 3.87
C VAL A 334 10.22 10.58 5.09
N ASP A 335 9.10 11.02 5.65
CA ASP A 335 9.09 11.71 6.95
C ASP A 335 9.05 10.70 8.10
N MET A 336 10.13 10.65 8.87
CA MET A 336 10.28 9.76 10.04
C MET A 336 9.20 9.92 11.12
N ASN A 337 8.52 11.07 11.17
CA ASN A 337 7.47 11.34 12.14
C ASN A 337 6.09 10.87 11.66
N ARG A 338 5.99 10.44 10.40
CA ARG A 338 4.74 9.96 9.83
C ARG A 338 4.66 8.43 9.84
N ALA A 339 3.84 7.92 10.72
CA ALA A 339 3.61 6.49 10.90
C ALA A 339 3.24 5.74 9.61
N ASN A 340 2.42 6.34 8.75
CA ASN A 340 1.97 5.77 7.49
C ASN A 340 3.08 5.63 6.44
N GLU A 341 4.14 6.43 6.53
CA GLU A 341 5.29 6.38 5.62
C GLU A 341 6.35 5.38 6.11
N VAL A 342 6.59 5.35 7.41
CA VAL A 342 7.65 4.55 8.04
C VAL A 342 7.25 3.08 8.25
N ARG A 343 5.99 2.82 8.67
CA ARG A 343 5.51 1.47 9.00
C ARG A 343 5.66 0.46 7.84
N PRO A 344 5.33 0.78 6.57
CA PRO A 344 5.54 -0.15 5.45
C PRO A 344 7.02 -0.53 5.25
N ILE A 345 7.95 0.41 5.41
CA ILE A 345 9.39 0.20 5.23
C ILE A 345 9.92 -0.77 6.29
N PHE A 346 9.61 -0.52 7.57
CA PHE A 346 10.05 -1.39 8.66
C PHE A 346 9.37 -2.76 8.62
N ARG A 347 8.13 -2.84 8.13
CA ARG A 347 7.46 -4.13 7.90
C ARG A 347 8.21 -4.92 6.82
N SER A 348 8.49 -4.32 5.67
CA SER A 348 9.24 -4.97 4.58
C SER A 348 10.61 -5.47 5.05
N LEU A 349 11.34 -4.63 5.81
CA LEU A 349 12.63 -5.03 6.37
C LEU A 349 12.49 -6.18 7.40
N GLY A 350 11.42 -6.18 8.20
CA GLY A 350 11.10 -7.28 9.11
C GLY A 350 10.77 -8.58 8.39
N ASP A 351 10.06 -8.50 7.26
CA ASP A 351 9.76 -9.65 6.40
C ASP A 351 11.04 -10.22 5.77
N ILE A 352 11.99 -9.36 5.35
CA ILE A 352 13.32 -9.77 4.88
C ILE A 352 14.08 -10.50 6.00
N ALA A 353 14.12 -9.92 7.20
CA ALA A 353 14.79 -10.55 8.36
C ALA A 353 14.21 -11.95 8.62
N GLN A 354 12.90 -12.08 8.67
CA GLN A 354 12.21 -13.35 8.93
C GLN A 354 12.43 -14.37 7.81
N ALA A 355 12.34 -13.96 6.55
CA ALA A 355 12.50 -14.85 5.40
C ALA A 355 13.93 -15.36 5.21
N THR A 356 14.94 -14.60 5.67
CA THR A 356 16.36 -14.95 5.55
C THR A 356 16.93 -15.56 6.84
N GLY A 357 16.23 -15.45 7.96
CA GLY A 357 16.77 -15.78 9.29
C GLY A 357 17.87 -14.82 9.77
N CYS A 358 18.10 -13.72 9.05
CA CYS A 358 19.16 -12.75 9.37
C CYS A 358 18.73 -11.82 10.51
N ALA A 359 19.60 -11.56 11.49
CA ALA A 359 19.42 -10.51 12.46
C ALA A 359 19.68 -9.14 11.78
N ILE A 360 18.77 -8.19 11.93
CA ILE A 360 18.96 -6.82 11.39
C ILE A 360 19.00 -5.84 12.56
N VAL A 361 20.13 -5.18 12.72
CA VAL A 361 20.41 -4.20 13.76
C VAL A 361 20.45 -2.81 13.15
N LEU A 362 19.57 -1.94 13.63
CA LEU A 362 19.42 -0.57 13.17
C LEU A 362 19.95 0.38 14.24
N ILE A 363 20.91 1.24 13.91
CA ILE A 363 21.46 2.23 14.84
C ILE A 363 20.79 3.57 14.58
N GLY A 364 20.25 4.18 15.62
CA GLY A 364 19.53 5.43 15.53
C GLY A 364 19.91 6.47 16.57
N HIS A 365 19.67 7.74 16.22
CA HIS A 365 19.85 8.87 17.11
C HIS A 365 18.52 9.22 17.81
N LEU A 366 18.60 9.66 19.08
CA LEU A 366 17.45 10.16 19.80
C LEU A 366 17.02 11.53 19.28
N ASN A 367 15.70 11.76 19.27
CA ASN A 367 15.16 13.11 19.05
C ASN A 367 15.41 14.00 20.27
N LYS A 368 15.70 15.28 20.02
CA LYS A 368 16.01 16.28 21.07
C LYS A 368 14.78 16.74 21.90
N ALA A 369 13.64 16.04 21.84
CA ALA A 369 12.44 16.42 22.60
C ALA A 369 12.67 16.21 24.11
N ALA A 370 12.80 17.30 24.87
CA ALA A 370 12.92 17.26 26.31
C ALA A 370 11.56 16.90 26.95
N GLY A 371 11.57 16.03 28.01
CA GLY A 371 10.42 15.75 28.86
C GLY A 371 9.56 14.54 28.56
N THR A 372 9.90 13.72 27.54
CA THR A 372 9.25 12.43 27.26
C THR A 372 10.04 11.25 27.83
N GLN A 373 9.35 10.14 28.15
CA GLN A 373 9.99 8.88 28.58
C GLN A 373 10.98 8.38 27.51
N SER A 374 12.03 7.66 27.93
CA SER A 374 13.11 7.13 27.07
C SER A 374 12.58 6.39 25.85
N THR A 375 11.59 5.54 26.05
CA THR A 375 10.94 4.73 24.98
C THR A 375 10.31 5.58 23.88
N TYR A 376 9.90 6.82 24.20
CA TYR A 376 9.25 7.75 23.26
C TYR A 376 10.20 8.82 22.69
N ARG A 377 11.44 8.89 23.17
CA ARG A 377 12.48 9.77 22.61
C ARG A 377 13.17 9.16 21.38
N GLY A 378 12.86 7.90 21.07
CA GLY A 378 13.44 7.19 19.93
C GLY A 378 13.10 7.81 18.58
N LEU A 379 13.70 7.26 17.57
CA LEU A 379 13.58 7.54 16.15
C LEU A 379 12.17 8.01 15.70
N GLY A 380 11.84 9.28 15.82
CA GLY A 380 10.66 9.95 15.26
C GLY A 380 9.30 9.41 15.67
N SER A 381 8.88 8.28 15.17
CA SER A 381 7.54 7.72 15.37
C SER A 381 7.54 6.57 16.39
N ILE A 382 6.53 6.53 17.24
CA ILE A 382 6.23 5.38 18.13
C ILE A 382 6.12 4.07 17.34
N ASP A 383 5.76 4.15 16.07
CA ASP A 383 5.60 3.00 15.18
C ASP A 383 6.92 2.30 14.84
N ILE A 384 8.04 3.02 14.82
CA ILE A 384 9.37 2.41 14.66
C ILE A 384 9.68 1.51 15.85
N THR A 385 9.46 2.02 17.06
CA THR A 385 9.61 1.25 18.30
C THR A 385 8.64 0.04 18.34
N ALA A 386 7.43 0.20 17.78
CA ALA A 386 6.46 -0.89 17.72
C ALA A 386 6.85 -1.98 16.70
N ALA A 387 7.52 -1.63 15.61
CA ALA A 387 7.90 -2.56 14.55
C ALA A 387 9.04 -3.51 14.95
N VAL A 388 9.91 -3.11 15.90
CA VAL A 388 11.05 -3.92 16.33
C VAL A 388 10.69 -4.85 17.48
N ARG A 389 11.43 -5.96 17.60
CA ARG A 389 11.24 -6.95 18.65
C ARG A 389 12.15 -6.75 19.85
N SER A 390 13.25 -6.05 19.67
CA SER A 390 14.19 -5.63 20.71
C SER A 390 14.61 -4.19 20.51
N LEU A 391 14.69 -3.45 21.61
CA LEU A 391 15.18 -2.08 21.65
C LEU A 391 16.24 -1.97 22.73
N LEU A 392 17.44 -1.60 22.32
CA LEU A 392 18.57 -1.37 23.18
C LEU A 392 18.86 0.14 23.22
N PHE A 393 19.13 0.63 24.41
CA PHE A 393 19.52 2.00 24.62
C PHE A 393 20.98 2.06 25.09
N ILE A 394 21.80 2.92 24.49
CA ILE A 394 23.16 3.18 24.93
C ILE A 394 23.26 4.64 25.36
N GLY A 395 23.71 4.85 26.59
CA GLY A 395 23.92 6.17 27.14
C GLY A 395 25.18 6.25 28.00
N LYS A 396 25.66 7.48 28.19
CA LYS A 396 26.87 7.80 28.96
C LYS A 396 26.50 8.17 30.38
N LEU A 397 27.21 7.63 31.36
CA LEU A 397 27.08 8.04 32.78
C LEU A 397 27.58 9.46 32.93
N LYS A 398 26.82 10.30 33.68
CA LYS A 398 27.15 11.70 33.91
C LYS A 398 28.40 11.87 34.77
N ASP A 399 28.50 11.04 35.79
CA ASP A 399 29.61 11.10 36.76
C ASP A 399 30.83 10.25 36.37
N SER A 400 30.70 9.46 35.31
CA SER A 400 31.81 8.67 34.73
C SER A 400 31.85 8.82 33.21
N PRO A 401 32.47 9.88 32.68
CA PRO A 401 32.44 10.19 31.25
C PRO A 401 33.01 9.14 30.31
N THR A 402 33.79 8.19 30.81
CA THR A 402 34.31 7.04 30.03
C THR A 402 33.40 5.84 30.09
N THR A 403 32.44 5.79 31.01
CA THR A 403 31.50 4.66 31.17
C THR A 403 30.24 4.87 30.36
N ARG A 404 29.84 3.83 29.62
CA ARG A 404 28.59 3.72 28.87
C ARG A 404 27.78 2.57 29.43
N VAL A 405 26.46 2.67 29.33
CA VAL A 405 25.56 1.58 29.71
C VAL A 405 24.66 1.22 28.53
N LEU A 406 24.60 -0.06 28.22
CA LEU A 406 23.65 -0.65 27.31
C LEU A 406 22.47 -1.16 28.14
N ILE A 407 21.28 -0.67 27.87
CA ILE A 407 20.03 -0.98 28.58
C ILE A 407 19.08 -1.67 27.61
N HIS A 408 18.46 -2.78 28.04
CA HIS A 408 17.44 -3.48 27.27
C HIS A 408 16.06 -2.90 27.56
N GLU A 409 15.70 -1.85 26.83
CA GLU A 409 14.51 -1.03 27.06
C GLU A 409 13.21 -1.73 26.70
N LYS A 410 13.22 -2.53 25.60
CA LYS A 410 12.07 -3.30 25.14
C LYS A 410 12.49 -4.68 24.68
N SER A 411 11.78 -5.68 25.14
CA SER A 411 11.85 -7.05 24.65
C SER A 411 10.45 -7.59 24.41
N SER A 412 10.19 -8.17 23.23
CA SER A 412 8.90 -8.75 22.87
C SER A 412 8.93 -10.28 22.82
N LEU A 413 10.10 -10.91 22.97
CA LEU A 413 10.32 -12.35 22.75
C LEU A 413 10.87 -13.08 23.97
N ALA A 414 11.42 -12.36 24.94
CA ALA A 414 11.93 -12.85 26.20
C ALA A 414 11.84 -11.75 27.27
N PRO A 415 12.01 -12.04 28.56
CA PRO A 415 12.23 -11.01 29.56
C PRO A 415 13.44 -10.11 29.20
N PRO A 416 13.39 -8.80 29.49
CA PRO A 416 14.53 -7.92 29.24
C PRO A 416 15.79 -8.43 29.93
N GLY A 417 16.94 -8.31 29.21
CA GLY A 417 18.25 -8.61 29.77
C GLY A 417 18.70 -7.55 30.77
N GLN A 418 19.70 -7.88 31.55
CA GLN A 418 20.35 -6.93 32.47
C GLN A 418 21.00 -5.78 31.70
N SER A 419 21.02 -4.59 32.29
CA SER A 419 21.84 -3.50 31.76
C SER A 419 23.33 -3.83 31.92
N LEU A 420 24.14 -3.52 30.89
CA LEU A 420 25.56 -3.84 30.83
C LEU A 420 26.40 -2.58 30.66
N ALA A 421 27.38 -2.38 31.54
CA ALA A 421 28.30 -1.28 31.43
C ALA A 421 29.56 -1.65 30.63
N PHE A 422 30.10 -0.69 29.87
CA PHE A 422 31.37 -0.78 29.20
C PHE A 422 32.12 0.57 29.24
N SER A 423 33.44 0.52 29.23
CA SER A 423 34.26 1.72 29.15
C SER A 423 34.63 2.02 27.69
N LEU A 424 34.71 3.30 27.37
CA LEU A 424 35.37 3.85 26.18
C LEU A 424 36.38 4.88 26.66
N GLY A 425 37.64 4.48 26.77
CA GLY A 425 38.74 5.32 27.25
C GLY A 425 39.88 5.44 26.25
N ASP A 426 40.68 6.48 26.42
CA ASP A 426 41.74 6.88 25.46
C ASP A 426 42.90 5.88 25.34
N GLU A 427 43.16 5.08 26.39
CA GLU A 427 44.30 4.16 26.39
C GLU A 427 43.93 2.67 26.19
N LYS A 428 42.72 2.26 26.55
CA LYS A 428 42.30 0.85 26.53
C LYS A 428 41.17 0.52 25.54
N GLY A 429 40.69 1.55 24.84
CA GLY A 429 39.60 1.36 23.91
C GLY A 429 38.28 0.90 24.57
N PHE A 430 37.60 -0.07 23.98
CA PHE A 430 36.34 -0.62 24.46
C PHE A 430 36.60 -1.83 25.40
N GLU A 431 36.15 -1.72 26.67
CA GLU A 431 36.21 -2.84 27.64
C GLU A 431 34.89 -3.02 28.35
N TRP A 432 34.41 -4.27 28.51
CA TRP A 432 33.23 -4.59 29.30
C TRP A 432 33.53 -4.43 30.79
N ILE A 433 32.61 -3.75 31.53
CA ILE A 433 32.70 -3.61 33.00
C ILE A 433 31.82 -4.71 33.64
N GLY A 434 30.62 -4.99 33.07
CA GLY A 434 29.70 -5.99 33.58
C GLY A 434 28.29 -5.47 33.80
N ALA A 435 27.50 -6.16 34.61
CA ALA A 435 26.14 -5.77 34.94
C ALA A 435 26.07 -4.41 35.65
N TYR A 436 25.08 -3.59 35.33
CA TYR A 436 24.88 -2.28 35.92
C TYR A 436 23.39 -2.01 36.14
N ASP A 437 22.98 -1.75 37.38
CA ASP A 437 21.55 -1.58 37.73
C ASP A 437 21.11 -0.13 37.49
N ILE A 438 20.69 0.19 36.30
CA ILE A 438 20.14 1.50 35.92
C ILE A 438 19.12 1.36 34.82
N THR A 439 18.07 2.17 34.85
CA THR A 439 17.07 2.29 33.77
C THR A 439 17.44 3.41 32.81
N ALA A 440 16.86 3.37 31.59
CA ALA A 440 17.10 4.40 30.60
C ALA A 440 16.57 5.78 31.04
N ASP A 441 15.47 5.84 31.80
CA ASP A 441 14.94 7.09 32.32
C ASP A 441 15.84 7.69 33.39
N GLU A 442 16.41 6.87 34.31
CA GLU A 442 17.39 7.31 35.29
C GLU A 442 18.66 7.84 34.61
N LEU A 443 19.16 7.12 33.61
CA LEU A 443 20.35 7.53 32.87
C LEU A 443 20.13 8.87 32.15
N LEU A 444 18.97 9.06 31.51
CA LEU A 444 18.61 10.30 30.81
C LEU A 444 18.35 11.47 31.74
N ALA A 445 17.80 11.20 32.91
CA ALA A 445 17.60 12.24 33.98
C ALA A 445 18.93 12.69 34.60
N GLY A 446 20.00 11.89 34.44
CA GLY A 446 21.29 12.15 35.06
C GLY A 446 21.23 12.01 36.60
N THR A 447 20.28 11.28 37.11
CA THR A 447 20.17 10.88 38.50
C THR A 447 20.93 9.59 38.70
N ASP A 448 22.25 9.68 38.81
CA ASP A 448 23.08 8.57 39.28
C ASP A 448 22.88 8.47 40.82
N THR A 449 21.73 8.01 41.24
CA THR A 449 21.65 7.38 42.54
C THR A 449 22.29 6.02 42.35
N ALA A 450 23.61 5.93 42.57
CA ALA A 450 24.24 4.69 42.93
C ALA A 450 23.34 4.08 44.01
N LYS A 451 22.40 3.22 43.61
CA LYS A 451 21.69 2.37 44.56
C LYS A 451 22.77 1.45 45.10
N THR A 452 23.42 1.90 46.16
CA THR A 452 24.09 1.05 47.12
C THR A 452 23.41 -0.32 47.06
N GLU A 453 24.19 -1.37 46.80
CA GLU A 453 23.88 -2.81 46.68
C GLU A 453 22.41 -3.13 46.91
N SER A 454 21.75 -3.76 45.93
CA SER A 454 20.31 -4.02 45.98
C SER A 454 20.00 -4.56 47.39
N LYS A 455 18.85 -4.15 47.99
CA LYS A 455 18.42 -4.69 49.30
C LYS A 455 18.46 -6.20 49.36
N THR A 456 18.37 -6.85 48.18
CA THR A 456 18.49 -8.30 48.00
C THR A 456 19.93 -8.77 48.14
N ALA A 457 20.93 -8.05 47.60
CA ALA A 457 22.33 -8.36 47.75
C ALA A 457 22.82 -8.12 49.17
N GLN A 458 22.36 -7.04 49.81
CA GLN A 458 22.61 -6.77 51.22
C GLN A 458 21.97 -7.84 52.12
N ALA A 459 20.73 -8.28 51.82
CA ALA A 459 20.07 -9.37 52.52
C ALA A 459 20.80 -10.71 52.32
N GLN A 460 21.31 -10.97 51.11
CA GLN A 460 22.08 -12.19 50.81
C GLN A 460 23.43 -12.19 51.55
N MET A 461 24.16 -11.06 51.59
CA MET A 461 25.39 -10.95 52.37
C MET A 461 25.11 -11.10 53.86
N LEU A 462 24.05 -10.47 54.38
CA LEU A 462 23.68 -10.60 55.81
C LEU A 462 23.28 -12.06 56.15
N ILE A 463 22.62 -12.76 55.27
CA ILE A 463 22.28 -14.19 55.44
C ILE A 463 23.55 -15.06 55.44
N LEU A 464 24.52 -14.76 54.54
CA LEU A 464 25.79 -15.47 54.49
C LEU A 464 26.71 -15.18 55.69
N GLU A 465 26.60 -14.01 56.36
CA GLU A 465 27.31 -13.68 57.58
C GLU A 465 26.66 -14.33 58.83
N LEU A 466 25.38 -14.71 58.75
CA LEU A 466 24.64 -15.31 59.86
C LEU A 466 24.62 -16.87 59.81
N LEU A 467 25.08 -17.47 58.73
CA LEU A 467 25.26 -18.89 58.54
C LEU A 467 26.72 -19.32 58.76
#